data_008439ab74989a206dc7d3883df0caeb
#
_entry.id   008439ab74989a206dc7d3883df0caeb
#
_cell.length_a   1.000
_cell.length_b   1.000
_cell.length_c   1.000
_cell.angle_alpha   90.00
_cell.angle_beta   90.00
_cell.angle_gamma   90.00
#
_symmetry.space_group_name_H-M   'P 1'
#
loop_
_entity.id
_entity.type
_entity.pdbx_description
1 polymer ?
#
loop_
_entity_poly.entity_id
_entity_poly.type
_entity_poly.pdbx_seq_one_letter_code
_entity_poly.pdbx_strand_id
1 'polypeptide(L)'
;MSSIRKKSSGRYEARYRDPSGRSRGKTFATKKAAQDFLDRTGVDIGDRAWRDPALAKVLLSEYTTWWLENRPELRPRTHELYEGLLRLHIEPYLGECRFELLTTAAVRTWHAGLLRAGKPGPVTVAKAYRLLRTILNDAVEDGLLARNPCSIRGAGIEHSPERPVATIVEVYRLADAIEKRYRLMVLLATFCGLRLGELLALRRDRVNLVNGRIEVTEQRQELSGGTRYYGPPKTAAGVRSVALPPHLVAEVEQHLSAWVPPELDAFLFTGPKTASLRRATFDTAWNRARSAVGLDHLHFHDLRHTGNTLAASTGASTKELMARMGHASARAALIYQHASEDRDAVIAAKLSALTEEALKGSVEP
;
A
#
# COMPACT_ATOMS: atom_id res chain seq x y z
N MET A 1 10.26 9.33 -47.66
CA MET A 1 10.51 8.55 -48.90
C MET A 1 11.12 7.23 -48.50
N SER A 2 10.59 6.13 -49.00
CA SER A 2 11.13 4.78 -48.86
C SER A 2 11.80 4.34 -50.14
N SER A 3 12.85 3.51 -50.08
CA SER A 3 13.58 3.03 -51.27
C SER A 3 14.15 1.62 -51.02
N ILE A 4 14.36 0.88 -52.11
CA ILE A 4 15.02 -0.42 -52.07
C ILE A 4 16.30 -0.36 -52.93
N ARG A 5 17.41 -0.76 -52.33
CA ARG A 5 18.73 -0.81 -53.00
C ARG A 5 19.25 -2.26 -53.00
N LYS A 6 19.71 -2.75 -54.15
CA LYS A 6 20.43 -4.03 -54.25
C LYS A 6 21.89 -3.82 -53.81
N LYS A 7 22.37 -4.62 -52.86
CA LYS A 7 23.78 -4.61 -52.40
C LYS A 7 24.64 -5.51 -53.28
N SER A 8 25.97 -5.31 -53.22
CA SER A 8 26.95 -6.15 -53.91
C SER A 8 26.84 -7.63 -53.52
N SER A 9 26.38 -7.91 -52.30
CA SER A 9 26.08 -9.26 -51.77
C SER A 9 24.85 -9.92 -52.39
N GLY A 10 24.16 -9.30 -53.37
CA GLY A 10 22.93 -9.80 -53.97
C GLY A 10 21.68 -9.57 -53.15
N ARG A 11 21.78 -9.13 -51.90
CA ARG A 11 20.67 -8.85 -50.99
C ARG A 11 20.05 -7.48 -51.26
N TYR A 12 18.82 -7.26 -50.77
CA TYR A 12 18.08 -6.02 -50.98
C TYR A 12 17.93 -5.26 -49.66
N GLU A 13 18.36 -4.01 -49.62
CA GLU A 13 18.24 -3.11 -48.48
C GLU A 13 17.00 -2.23 -48.66
N ALA A 14 16.04 -2.39 -47.78
CA ALA A 14 14.88 -1.50 -47.63
C ALA A 14 15.28 -0.32 -46.75
N ARG A 15 15.11 0.91 -47.24
CA ARG A 15 15.39 2.15 -46.50
C ARG A 15 14.10 2.95 -46.32
N TYR A 16 13.92 3.49 -45.13
CA TYR A 16 12.77 4.36 -44.82
C TYR A 16 13.20 5.44 -43.81
N ARG A 17 12.41 6.47 -43.66
CA ARG A 17 12.57 7.45 -42.57
C ARG A 17 11.59 7.13 -41.46
N ASP A 18 12.09 7.07 -40.22
CA ASP A 18 11.24 6.93 -39.05
C ASP A 18 10.45 8.24 -38.74
N PRO A 19 9.50 8.27 -37.84
CA PRO A 19 8.73 9.47 -37.48
C PRO A 19 9.59 10.64 -36.99
N SER A 20 10.82 10.38 -36.48
CA SER A 20 11.79 11.42 -36.10
C SER A 20 12.60 11.95 -37.27
N GLY A 21 12.38 11.44 -38.51
CA GLY A 21 13.11 11.81 -39.72
C GLY A 21 14.42 11.09 -39.92
N ARG A 22 14.85 10.19 -39.03
CA ARG A 22 16.09 9.43 -39.12
C ARG A 22 15.98 8.36 -40.21
N SER A 23 17.06 8.18 -41.00
CA SER A 23 17.13 7.13 -42.01
C SER A 23 17.38 5.76 -41.35
N ARG A 24 16.52 4.80 -41.64
CA ARG A 24 16.59 3.40 -41.15
C ARG A 24 16.69 2.45 -42.34
N GLY A 25 17.39 1.33 -42.15
CA GLY A 25 17.53 0.31 -43.21
C GLY A 25 17.53 -1.09 -42.67
N LYS A 26 16.89 -2.01 -43.43
CA LYS A 26 16.89 -3.44 -43.14
C LYS A 26 17.17 -4.25 -44.41
N THR A 27 17.95 -5.32 -44.30
CA THR A 27 18.42 -6.09 -45.48
C THR A 27 17.67 -7.43 -45.55
N PHE A 28 17.18 -7.75 -46.77
CA PHE A 28 16.36 -8.93 -47.06
C PHE A 28 17.02 -9.77 -48.18
N ALA A 29 16.65 -11.05 -48.28
CA ALA A 29 17.12 -11.94 -49.32
C ALA A 29 16.47 -11.65 -50.68
N THR A 30 15.22 -11.17 -50.70
CA THR A 30 14.46 -10.90 -51.92
C THR A 30 13.96 -9.46 -51.98
N LYS A 31 13.78 -8.93 -53.23
CA LYS A 31 13.18 -7.61 -53.43
C LYS A 31 11.75 -7.55 -52.93
N LYS A 32 10.95 -8.65 -53.07
CA LYS A 32 9.58 -8.75 -52.61
C LYS A 32 9.50 -8.60 -51.08
N ALA A 33 10.35 -9.33 -50.34
CA ALA A 33 10.39 -9.21 -48.87
C ALA A 33 10.80 -7.80 -48.38
N ALA A 34 11.68 -7.11 -49.14
CA ALA A 34 12.02 -5.72 -48.84
C ALA A 34 10.84 -4.77 -49.10
N GLN A 35 10.07 -5.00 -50.19
CA GLN A 35 8.85 -4.21 -50.47
C GLN A 35 7.77 -4.45 -49.44
N ASP A 36 7.42 -5.71 -49.12
CA ASP A 36 6.43 -6.06 -48.12
C ASP A 36 6.77 -5.45 -46.76
N PHE A 37 8.05 -5.36 -46.40
CA PHE A 37 8.50 -4.71 -45.20
C PHE A 37 8.26 -3.19 -45.23
N LEU A 38 8.56 -2.51 -46.36
CA LEU A 38 8.33 -1.07 -46.50
C LEU A 38 6.84 -0.72 -46.46
N ASP A 39 6.01 -1.55 -47.09
CA ASP A 39 4.55 -1.33 -47.12
C ASP A 39 3.95 -1.43 -45.71
N ARG A 40 4.32 -2.46 -44.92
CA ARG A 40 3.93 -2.57 -43.53
C ARG A 40 4.43 -1.42 -42.68
N THR A 41 5.71 -1.08 -42.82
CA THR A 41 6.33 0.03 -42.07
C THR A 41 5.64 1.36 -42.40
N GLY A 42 5.24 1.57 -43.67
CA GLY A 42 4.50 2.74 -44.11
C GLY A 42 3.12 2.84 -43.47
N VAL A 43 2.40 1.72 -43.36
CA VAL A 43 1.13 1.63 -42.64
C VAL A 43 1.34 1.91 -41.16
N ASP A 44 2.31 1.25 -40.53
CA ASP A 44 2.63 1.46 -39.10
C ASP A 44 2.96 2.91 -38.76
N ILE A 45 3.69 3.60 -39.66
CA ILE A 45 4.00 5.04 -39.50
C ILE A 45 2.74 5.88 -39.66
N GLY A 46 1.91 5.59 -40.65
CA GLY A 46 0.65 6.30 -40.91
C GLY A 46 -0.31 6.19 -39.73
N ASP A 47 -0.44 5.01 -39.16
CA ASP A 47 -1.32 4.69 -38.03
C ASP A 47 -0.72 5.05 -36.67
N ARG A 48 0.49 5.68 -36.65
CA ARG A 48 1.27 5.96 -35.42
C ARG A 48 1.58 4.72 -34.58
N ALA A 49 1.59 3.57 -35.20
CA ALA A 49 1.90 2.26 -34.59
C ALA A 49 3.39 1.89 -34.72
N TRP A 50 4.17 2.67 -35.47
CA TRP A 50 5.61 2.42 -35.66
C TRP A 50 6.36 2.53 -34.34
N ARG A 51 7.27 1.59 -34.12
CA ARG A 51 8.16 1.56 -32.94
C ARG A 51 9.60 1.45 -33.40
N ASP A 52 10.51 2.10 -32.65
CA ASP A 52 11.94 1.99 -32.90
C ASP A 52 12.41 0.56 -32.58
N PRO A 53 12.91 -0.20 -33.58
CA PRO A 53 13.43 -1.55 -33.34
C PRO A 53 14.62 -1.59 -32.38
N ALA A 54 15.28 -0.45 -32.10
CA ALA A 54 16.36 -0.36 -31.14
C ALA A 54 15.81 -0.47 -29.70
N LEU A 55 14.63 0.12 -29.44
CA LEU A 55 13.98 0.06 -28.12
C LEU A 55 13.56 -1.37 -27.75
N ALA A 56 13.19 -2.19 -28.73
CA ALA A 56 12.83 -3.59 -28.52
C ALA A 56 13.98 -4.44 -27.96
N LYS A 57 15.23 -3.98 -28.09
CA LYS A 57 16.44 -4.67 -27.62
C LYS A 57 16.88 -4.26 -26.21
N VAL A 58 16.28 -3.22 -25.64
CA VAL A 58 16.54 -2.77 -24.28
C VAL A 58 16.23 -3.90 -23.32
N LEU A 59 17.07 -4.11 -22.31
CA LEU A 59 16.83 -5.08 -21.24
C LEU A 59 15.78 -4.56 -20.26
N LEU A 60 15.00 -5.47 -19.68
CA LEU A 60 14.02 -5.07 -18.66
C LEU A 60 14.73 -4.42 -17.47
N SER A 61 15.88 -4.93 -17.02
CA SER A 61 16.65 -4.36 -15.89
C SER A 61 17.11 -2.93 -16.16
N GLU A 62 17.56 -2.61 -17.39
CA GLU A 62 17.94 -1.25 -17.77
C GLU A 62 16.75 -0.29 -17.66
N TYR A 63 15.61 -0.72 -18.17
CA TYR A 63 14.39 0.10 -18.14
C TYR A 63 13.82 0.24 -16.72
N THR A 64 13.81 -0.82 -15.90
CA THR A 64 13.29 -0.76 -14.51
C THR A 64 14.12 0.17 -13.63
N THR A 65 15.45 0.18 -13.80
CA THR A 65 16.37 1.10 -13.13
C THR A 65 16.04 2.54 -13.51
N TRP A 66 16.02 2.84 -14.80
CA TRP A 66 15.66 4.17 -15.31
C TRP A 66 14.26 4.59 -14.85
N TRP A 67 13.28 3.69 -14.91
CA TRP A 67 11.90 3.94 -14.51
C TRP A 67 11.80 4.34 -13.03
N LEU A 68 12.51 3.65 -12.16
CA LEU A 68 12.50 3.92 -10.72
C LEU A 68 13.20 5.24 -10.38
N GLU A 69 14.32 5.54 -11.03
CA GLU A 69 15.07 6.80 -10.87
C GLU A 69 14.27 8.03 -11.33
N ASN A 70 13.39 7.87 -12.32
CA ASN A 70 12.57 8.94 -12.87
C ASN A 70 11.17 9.04 -12.22
N ARG A 71 11.04 8.59 -10.95
CA ARG A 71 9.81 8.65 -10.15
C ARG A 71 9.98 9.45 -8.85
N PRO A 72 10.30 10.76 -8.92
CA PRO A 72 10.55 11.57 -7.73
C PRO A 72 9.30 11.74 -6.84
N GLU A 73 8.10 11.51 -7.39
CA GLU A 73 6.83 11.56 -6.66
C GLU A 73 6.63 10.39 -5.70
N LEU A 74 7.41 9.31 -5.82
CA LEU A 74 7.28 8.15 -4.95
C LEU A 74 7.72 8.49 -3.52
N ARG A 75 6.87 8.15 -2.56
CA ARG A 75 7.25 8.24 -1.15
C ARG A 75 8.41 7.29 -0.86
N PRO A 76 9.36 7.66 0.04
CA PRO A 76 10.56 6.85 0.31
C PRO A 76 10.28 5.38 0.59
N ARG A 77 9.24 5.07 1.35
CA ARG A 77 8.85 3.68 1.65
C ARG A 77 8.31 2.92 0.42
N THR A 78 7.66 3.63 -0.51
CA THR A 78 7.18 3.02 -1.76
C THR A 78 8.37 2.73 -2.68
N HIS A 79 9.31 3.66 -2.76
CA HIS A 79 10.56 3.49 -3.51
C HIS A 79 11.32 2.26 -3.01
N GLU A 80 11.56 2.16 -1.69
CA GLU A 80 12.22 1.01 -1.06
C GLU A 80 11.48 -0.32 -1.33
N LEU A 81 10.14 -0.30 -1.30
CA LEU A 81 9.33 -1.48 -1.62
C LEU A 81 9.52 -1.88 -3.09
N TYR A 82 9.49 -0.94 -4.02
CA TYR A 82 9.64 -1.21 -5.44
C TYR A 82 11.04 -1.72 -5.76
N GLU A 83 12.07 -1.08 -5.22
CA GLU A 83 13.45 -1.55 -5.31
C GLU A 83 13.60 -2.99 -4.81
N GLY A 84 13.05 -3.30 -3.64
CA GLY A 84 13.05 -4.65 -3.10
C GLY A 84 12.32 -5.67 -3.97
N LEU A 85 11.15 -5.32 -4.54
CA LEU A 85 10.40 -6.19 -5.43
C LEU A 85 11.13 -6.42 -6.76
N LEU A 86 11.75 -5.40 -7.33
CA LEU A 86 12.57 -5.50 -8.54
C LEU A 86 13.76 -6.44 -8.27
N ARG A 87 14.60 -6.08 -7.34
CA ARG A 87 15.86 -6.78 -7.04
C ARG A 87 15.66 -8.24 -6.63
N LEU A 88 14.61 -8.57 -5.87
CA LEU A 88 14.43 -9.92 -5.30
C LEU A 88 13.51 -10.82 -6.11
N HIS A 89 12.56 -10.24 -6.87
CA HIS A 89 11.46 -11.04 -7.43
C HIS A 89 11.20 -10.85 -8.92
N ILE A 90 11.71 -9.79 -9.54
CA ILE A 90 11.51 -9.52 -10.96
C ILE A 90 12.82 -9.68 -11.74
N GLU A 91 13.83 -8.92 -11.41
CA GLU A 91 15.10 -8.87 -12.16
C GLU A 91 15.88 -10.19 -12.20
N PRO A 92 15.91 -11.02 -11.13
CA PRO A 92 16.60 -12.31 -11.19
C PRO A 92 16.03 -13.28 -12.23
N TYR A 93 14.82 -13.05 -12.71
CA TYR A 93 14.12 -13.93 -13.63
C TYR A 93 13.87 -13.30 -15.01
N LEU A 94 13.63 -12.00 -15.03
CA LEU A 94 13.22 -11.28 -16.23
C LEU A 94 14.17 -10.13 -16.61
N GLY A 95 15.12 -9.77 -15.75
CA GLY A 95 15.99 -8.60 -15.95
C GLY A 95 16.79 -8.64 -17.26
N GLU A 96 17.34 -9.79 -17.60
CA GLU A 96 18.10 -10.00 -18.84
C GLU A 96 17.19 -10.24 -20.07
N CYS A 97 15.88 -10.20 -19.88
CA CYS A 97 14.93 -10.35 -20.98
C CYS A 97 14.83 -9.04 -21.77
N ARG A 98 15.03 -9.10 -23.07
CA ARG A 98 14.76 -7.96 -23.97
C ARG A 98 13.27 -7.78 -24.14
N PHE A 99 12.81 -6.54 -24.33
CA PHE A 99 11.40 -6.25 -24.55
C PHE A 99 10.76 -7.04 -25.69
N GLU A 100 11.50 -7.33 -26.77
CA GLU A 100 11.02 -8.17 -27.90
C GLU A 100 10.70 -9.62 -27.50
N LEU A 101 11.31 -10.12 -26.42
CA LEU A 101 11.15 -11.48 -25.91
C LEU A 101 10.20 -11.54 -24.71
N LEU A 102 9.79 -10.39 -24.16
CA LEU A 102 8.91 -10.31 -23.00
C LEU A 102 7.46 -10.58 -23.38
N THR A 103 7.13 -11.85 -23.52
CA THR A 103 5.81 -12.32 -23.93
C THR A 103 4.91 -12.61 -22.75
N THR A 104 3.59 -12.72 -22.99
CA THR A 104 2.63 -13.21 -21.98
C THR A 104 3.00 -14.59 -21.43
N ALA A 105 3.59 -15.46 -22.27
CA ALA A 105 4.05 -16.77 -21.84
C ALA A 105 5.24 -16.66 -20.85
N ALA A 106 6.21 -15.78 -21.14
CA ALA A 106 7.34 -15.53 -20.22
C ALA A 106 6.84 -15.01 -18.85
N VAL A 107 5.94 -14.02 -18.85
CA VAL A 107 5.34 -13.48 -17.61
C VAL A 107 4.56 -14.56 -16.86
N ARG A 108 3.83 -15.42 -17.57
CA ARG A 108 3.08 -16.54 -16.95
C ARG A 108 4.03 -17.56 -16.31
N THR A 109 5.11 -17.92 -17.00
CA THR A 109 6.13 -18.85 -16.48
C THR A 109 6.79 -18.29 -15.23
N TRP A 110 7.20 -17.01 -15.25
CA TRP A 110 7.76 -16.31 -14.10
C TRP A 110 6.79 -16.31 -12.89
N HIS A 111 5.56 -15.87 -13.10
CA HIS A 111 4.54 -15.79 -12.04
C HIS A 111 4.26 -17.17 -11.42
N ALA A 112 4.06 -18.20 -12.26
CA ALA A 112 3.84 -19.58 -11.79
C ALA A 112 5.07 -20.15 -11.07
N GLY A 113 6.27 -19.77 -11.50
CA GLY A 113 7.54 -20.14 -10.85
C GLY A 113 7.63 -19.61 -9.42
N LEU A 114 7.32 -18.32 -9.22
CA LEU A 114 7.31 -17.70 -7.89
C LEU A 114 6.29 -18.35 -6.95
N LEU A 115 5.07 -18.61 -7.45
CA LEU A 115 4.04 -19.27 -6.64
C LEU A 115 4.45 -20.72 -6.24
N ARG A 116 5.04 -21.50 -7.16
CA ARG A 116 5.49 -22.86 -6.87
C ARG A 116 6.65 -22.92 -5.89
N ALA A 117 7.52 -21.94 -5.90
CA ALA A 117 8.63 -21.83 -4.95
C ALA A 117 8.16 -21.61 -3.50
N GLY A 118 6.92 -21.13 -3.29
CA GLY A 118 6.35 -20.88 -1.97
C GLY A 118 7.00 -19.71 -1.20
N LYS A 119 8.12 -19.22 -1.66
CA LYS A 119 8.81 -18.02 -1.17
C LYS A 119 9.22 -17.17 -2.38
N PRO A 120 8.75 -15.93 -2.49
CA PRO A 120 7.92 -15.20 -1.51
C PRO A 120 6.48 -15.74 -1.45
N GLY A 121 5.77 -15.39 -0.37
CA GLY A 121 4.35 -15.76 -0.23
C GLY A 121 3.44 -15.06 -1.27
N PRO A 122 2.19 -15.56 -1.46
CA PRO A 122 1.28 -15.14 -2.53
C PRO A 122 1.01 -13.63 -2.61
N VAL A 123 0.93 -12.98 -1.44
CA VAL A 123 0.73 -11.51 -1.34
C VAL A 123 1.90 -10.75 -1.96
N THR A 124 3.13 -11.21 -1.73
CA THR A 124 4.33 -10.58 -2.32
C THR A 124 4.40 -10.84 -3.82
N VAL A 125 4.03 -12.03 -4.27
CA VAL A 125 3.93 -12.36 -5.71
C VAL A 125 2.90 -11.45 -6.40
N ALA A 126 1.73 -11.23 -5.80
CA ALA A 126 0.71 -10.31 -6.32
C ALA A 126 1.23 -8.86 -6.39
N LYS A 127 2.00 -8.41 -5.40
CA LYS A 127 2.65 -7.07 -5.41
C LYS A 127 3.69 -6.96 -6.52
N ALA A 128 4.55 -7.96 -6.68
CA ALA A 128 5.55 -7.99 -7.75
C ALA A 128 4.87 -7.98 -9.15
N TYR A 129 3.79 -8.74 -9.31
CA TYR A 129 3.02 -8.75 -10.55
C TYR A 129 2.39 -7.39 -10.87
N ARG A 130 1.80 -6.71 -9.87
CA ARG A 130 1.25 -5.35 -10.05
C ARG A 130 2.32 -4.35 -10.42
N LEU A 131 3.48 -4.40 -9.76
CA LEU A 131 4.59 -3.52 -10.08
C LEU A 131 5.08 -3.74 -11.51
N LEU A 132 5.34 -4.98 -11.91
CA LEU A 132 5.72 -5.32 -13.27
C LEU A 132 4.68 -4.83 -14.28
N ARG A 133 3.37 -5.04 -14.00
CA ARG A 133 2.29 -4.55 -14.86
C ARG A 133 2.29 -3.03 -14.98
N THR A 134 2.55 -2.29 -13.92
CA THR A 134 2.64 -0.83 -13.94
C THR A 134 3.81 -0.38 -14.82
N ILE A 135 4.99 -0.93 -14.58
CA ILE A 135 6.20 -0.61 -15.38
C ILE A 135 5.98 -0.91 -16.87
N LEU A 136 5.37 -2.05 -17.17
CA LEU A 136 5.13 -2.44 -18.57
C LEU A 136 3.97 -1.68 -19.22
N ASN A 137 3.04 -1.07 -18.47
CA ASN A 137 2.12 -0.09 -19.04
C ASN A 137 2.88 1.16 -19.49
N ASP A 138 3.77 1.68 -18.66
CA ASP A 138 4.58 2.84 -19.01
C ASP A 138 5.52 2.51 -20.19
N ALA A 139 6.09 1.30 -20.24
CA ALA A 139 6.86 0.83 -21.37
C ALA A 139 6.05 0.75 -22.70
N VAL A 140 4.74 0.54 -22.60
CA VAL A 140 3.84 0.66 -23.78
C VAL A 140 3.67 2.12 -24.19
N GLU A 141 3.49 3.04 -23.24
CA GLU A 141 3.39 4.48 -23.48
C GLU A 141 4.70 5.04 -24.06
N ASP A 142 5.84 4.57 -23.57
CA ASP A 142 7.20 4.92 -24.05
C ASP A 142 7.57 4.25 -25.40
N GLY A 143 6.70 3.40 -25.95
CA GLY A 143 6.88 2.78 -27.27
C GLY A 143 7.80 1.56 -27.31
N LEU A 144 8.23 1.01 -26.16
CA LEU A 144 9.06 -0.20 -26.09
C LEU A 144 8.23 -1.48 -26.38
N LEU A 145 6.95 -1.47 -26.02
CA LEU A 145 6.03 -2.59 -26.21
C LEU A 145 4.78 -2.17 -27.01
N ALA A 146 4.24 -3.11 -27.78
CA ALA A 146 2.95 -2.93 -28.47
C ALA A 146 1.76 -3.03 -27.51
N ARG A 147 1.89 -3.90 -26.53
CA ARG A 147 0.86 -4.19 -25.53
C ARG A 147 1.54 -4.76 -24.29
N ASN A 148 0.90 -4.54 -23.15
CA ASN A 148 1.40 -5.08 -21.89
C ASN A 148 1.20 -6.61 -21.84
N PRO A 149 2.27 -7.41 -21.64
CA PRO A 149 2.16 -8.87 -21.53
C PRO A 149 1.59 -9.34 -20.19
N CYS A 150 1.47 -8.47 -19.17
CA CYS A 150 0.85 -8.78 -17.88
C CYS A 150 -0.68 -8.84 -17.99
N SER A 151 -1.21 -9.92 -18.59
CA SER A 151 -2.63 -10.14 -18.83
C SER A 151 -3.24 -11.30 -18.02
N ILE A 152 -2.55 -11.79 -16.97
CA ILE A 152 -3.03 -12.89 -16.14
C ILE A 152 -4.15 -12.38 -15.23
N ARG A 153 -5.36 -12.93 -15.43
CA ARG A 153 -6.52 -12.56 -14.63
C ARG A 153 -6.31 -12.94 -13.17
N GLY A 154 -6.55 -11.99 -12.27
CA GLY A 154 -6.45 -12.21 -10.82
C GLY A 154 -5.02 -12.21 -10.24
N ALA A 155 -3.95 -12.25 -11.03
CA ALA A 155 -2.58 -12.35 -10.53
C ALA A 155 -2.13 -11.19 -9.64
N GLY A 156 -2.76 -10.02 -9.77
CA GLY A 156 -2.50 -8.86 -8.91
C GLY A 156 -3.42 -8.76 -7.69
N ILE A 157 -4.32 -9.71 -7.46
CA ILE A 157 -5.24 -9.68 -6.32
C ILE A 157 -4.55 -10.27 -5.10
N GLU A 158 -4.53 -9.52 -4.00
CA GLU A 158 -4.05 -10.02 -2.71
C GLU A 158 -5.17 -10.77 -2.01
N HIS A 159 -4.99 -12.06 -1.82
CA HIS A 159 -5.84 -12.87 -0.96
C HIS A 159 -5.20 -12.91 0.43
N SER A 160 -5.73 -12.10 1.34
CA SER A 160 -5.36 -12.15 2.76
C SER A 160 -6.52 -12.77 3.53
N PRO A 161 -6.24 -13.67 4.49
CA PRO A 161 -7.28 -14.14 5.41
C PRO A 161 -7.88 -12.97 6.16
N GLU A 162 -9.09 -13.17 6.68
CA GLU A 162 -9.72 -12.20 7.56
C GLU A 162 -8.83 -11.93 8.78
N ARG A 163 -8.74 -10.66 9.16
CA ARG A 163 -7.89 -10.25 10.27
C ARG A 163 -8.55 -10.66 11.60
N PRO A 164 -7.79 -11.24 12.54
CA PRO A 164 -8.32 -11.59 13.84
C PRO A 164 -8.73 -10.34 14.62
N VAL A 165 -9.81 -10.49 15.40
CA VAL A 165 -10.32 -9.47 16.29
C VAL A 165 -10.12 -9.95 17.73
N ALA A 166 -9.41 -9.16 18.54
CA ALA A 166 -9.19 -9.48 19.94
C ALA A 166 -10.41 -9.05 20.78
N THR A 167 -10.67 -9.76 21.86
CA THR A 167 -11.62 -9.33 22.90
C THR A 167 -11.03 -8.18 23.72
N ILE A 168 -11.88 -7.40 24.40
CA ILE A 168 -11.42 -6.32 25.29
C ILE A 168 -10.50 -6.90 26.39
N VAL A 169 -10.81 -8.07 26.93
CA VAL A 169 -9.98 -8.75 27.93
C VAL A 169 -8.59 -9.08 27.38
N GLU A 170 -8.49 -9.60 26.17
CA GLU A 170 -7.22 -9.89 25.52
C GLU A 170 -6.40 -8.63 25.27
N VAL A 171 -7.05 -7.52 24.87
CA VAL A 171 -6.38 -6.22 24.71
C VAL A 171 -5.74 -5.76 26.03
N TYR A 172 -6.46 -5.86 27.17
CA TYR A 172 -5.88 -5.49 28.46
C TYR A 172 -4.80 -6.46 28.91
N ARG A 173 -4.94 -7.78 28.68
CA ARG A 173 -3.87 -8.76 28.94
C ARG A 173 -2.60 -8.43 28.16
N LEU A 174 -2.72 -8.03 26.89
CA LEU A 174 -1.58 -7.57 26.07
C LEU A 174 -0.98 -6.26 26.64
N ALA A 175 -1.82 -5.31 27.03
CA ALA A 175 -1.40 -4.04 27.61
C ALA A 175 -0.68 -4.24 28.95
N ASP A 176 -1.06 -5.25 29.74
CA ASP A 176 -0.41 -5.58 31.02
C ASP A 176 0.89 -6.37 30.83
N ALA A 177 0.97 -7.18 29.78
CA ALA A 177 2.14 -8.01 29.48
C ALA A 177 3.28 -7.26 28.78
N ILE A 178 2.99 -6.18 28.08
CA ILE A 178 4.01 -5.38 27.40
C ILE A 178 4.75 -4.49 28.42
N GLU A 179 5.97 -4.04 28.07
CA GLU A 179 6.69 -3.08 28.89
C GLU A 179 5.82 -1.87 29.23
N LYS A 180 5.78 -1.45 30.51
CA LYS A 180 4.89 -0.39 31.02
C LYS A 180 4.88 0.89 30.18
N ARG A 181 6.05 1.28 29.66
CA ARG A 181 6.19 2.44 28.76
C ARG A 181 5.43 2.31 27.42
N TYR A 182 5.07 1.09 26.99
CA TYR A 182 4.36 0.83 25.74
C TYR A 182 2.91 0.40 25.95
N ARG A 183 2.50 0.25 27.21
CA ARG A 183 1.11 -0.09 27.58
C ARG A 183 0.10 0.79 26.86
N LEU A 184 0.29 2.10 26.94
CA LEU A 184 -0.60 3.08 26.32
C LEU A 184 -0.64 2.96 24.79
N MET A 185 0.43 2.48 24.12
CA MET A 185 0.38 2.23 22.67
C MET A 185 -0.66 1.18 22.29
N VAL A 186 -0.77 0.11 23.09
CA VAL A 186 -1.77 -0.96 22.89
C VAL A 186 -3.18 -0.39 23.02
N LEU A 187 -3.42 0.39 24.09
CA LEU A 187 -4.73 0.98 24.38
C LEU A 187 -5.14 2.02 23.31
N LEU A 188 -4.24 2.93 22.92
CA LEU A 188 -4.53 3.93 21.90
C LEU A 188 -4.70 3.32 20.50
N ALA A 189 -3.92 2.27 20.16
CA ALA A 189 -4.11 1.55 18.90
C ALA A 189 -5.51 0.93 18.83
N THR A 190 -5.98 0.37 19.92
CA THR A 190 -7.31 -0.25 20.00
C THR A 190 -8.40 0.80 20.09
N PHE A 191 -8.47 1.54 21.17
CA PHE A 191 -9.64 2.37 21.50
C PHE A 191 -9.69 3.72 20.76
N CYS A 192 -8.54 4.24 20.28
CA CYS A 192 -8.48 5.44 19.46
C CYS A 192 -8.17 5.13 17.99
N GLY A 193 -7.89 3.87 17.65
CA GLY A 193 -7.64 3.43 16.30
C GLY A 193 -6.40 4.06 15.64
N LEU A 194 -5.37 4.41 16.40
CA LEU A 194 -4.14 5.00 15.88
C LEU A 194 -3.28 3.92 15.20
N ARG A 195 -2.67 4.31 14.07
CA ARG A 195 -1.70 3.45 13.39
C ARG A 195 -0.34 3.51 14.11
N LEU A 196 0.48 2.46 13.99
CA LEU A 196 1.81 2.46 14.60
C LEU A 196 2.65 3.69 14.19
N GLY A 197 2.64 4.08 12.92
CA GLY A 197 3.36 5.26 12.45
C GLY A 197 2.83 6.58 13.04
N GLU A 198 1.52 6.68 13.31
CA GLU A 198 0.90 7.82 13.98
C GLU A 198 1.28 7.85 15.46
N LEU A 199 1.25 6.72 16.16
CA LEU A 199 1.71 6.59 17.56
C LEU A 199 3.19 6.97 17.70
N LEU A 200 4.05 6.51 16.78
CA LEU A 200 5.48 6.80 16.81
C LEU A 200 5.84 8.25 16.46
N ALA A 201 4.90 9.02 15.92
CA ALA A 201 5.03 10.45 15.66
C ALA A 201 4.27 11.32 16.69
N LEU A 202 3.45 10.70 17.55
CA LEU A 202 2.59 11.44 18.47
C LEU A 202 3.44 12.21 19.51
N ARG A 203 3.13 13.51 19.67
CA ARG A 203 3.80 14.41 20.59
C ARG A 203 2.89 14.84 21.73
N ARG A 204 3.49 15.36 22.78
CA ARG A 204 2.80 15.82 24.00
C ARG A 204 1.75 16.90 23.68
N ASP A 205 2.07 17.88 22.85
CA ASP A 205 1.20 18.99 22.45
C ASP A 205 -0.03 18.55 21.62
N ARG A 206 -0.03 17.31 21.14
CA ARG A 206 -1.14 16.71 20.38
C ARG A 206 -2.14 15.95 21.25
N VAL A 207 -1.92 15.91 22.55
CA VAL A 207 -2.81 15.26 23.54
C VAL A 207 -3.45 16.35 24.38
N ASN A 208 -4.72 16.61 24.13
CA ASN A 208 -5.52 17.60 24.87
C ASN A 208 -6.42 16.87 25.86
N LEU A 209 -6.01 16.79 27.12
CA LEU A 209 -6.77 16.13 28.17
C LEU A 209 -7.97 16.94 28.63
N VAL A 210 -7.94 18.28 28.53
CA VAL A 210 -9.05 19.16 28.89
C VAL A 210 -10.27 18.88 28.02
N ASN A 211 -10.03 18.74 26.71
CA ASN A 211 -11.09 18.43 25.73
C ASN A 211 -11.23 16.92 25.45
N GLY A 212 -10.43 16.08 26.10
CA GLY A 212 -10.42 14.63 25.88
C GLY A 212 -10.14 14.23 24.41
N ARG A 213 -9.13 14.82 23.75
CA ARG A 213 -8.88 14.58 22.32
C ARG A 213 -7.40 14.38 22.02
N ILE A 214 -7.15 13.60 20.98
CA ILE A 214 -5.82 13.39 20.39
C ILE A 214 -5.84 13.88 18.95
N GLU A 215 -4.88 14.74 18.60
CA GLU A 215 -4.70 15.30 17.26
C GLU A 215 -3.69 14.44 16.48
N VAL A 216 -4.14 13.82 15.40
CA VAL A 216 -3.31 13.03 14.49
C VAL A 216 -2.96 13.90 13.28
N THR A 217 -1.80 14.52 13.31
CA THR A 217 -1.32 15.44 12.26
C THR A 217 -0.11 14.90 11.50
N GLU A 218 0.62 13.95 12.12
CA GLU A 218 1.84 13.37 11.57
C GLU A 218 1.83 11.85 11.66
N GLN A 219 2.66 11.26 10.82
CA GLN A 219 3.06 9.86 10.92
C GLN A 219 4.56 9.73 10.70
N ARG A 220 5.16 8.74 11.33
CA ARG A 220 6.56 8.36 11.10
C ARG A 220 6.64 7.13 10.19
N GLN A 221 7.51 7.22 9.21
CA GLN A 221 7.96 6.09 8.40
C GLN A 221 9.43 5.80 8.73
N GLU A 222 9.78 4.54 8.89
CA GLU A 222 11.14 4.09 9.12
C GLU A 222 11.53 3.13 8.00
N LEU A 223 12.61 3.45 7.28
CA LEU A 223 13.16 2.61 6.23
C LEU A 223 14.05 1.51 6.84
N SER A 224 14.37 0.49 6.05
CA SER A 224 15.18 -0.65 6.47
C SER A 224 16.57 -0.24 6.98
N GLY A 225 17.14 0.84 6.46
CA GLY A 225 18.39 1.45 6.96
C GLY A 225 18.25 2.24 8.27
N GLY A 226 17.06 2.29 8.89
CA GLY A 226 16.81 3.03 10.13
C GLY A 226 16.57 4.53 9.95
N THR A 227 16.60 5.04 8.72
CA THR A 227 16.26 6.42 8.40
C THR A 227 14.78 6.67 8.66
N ARG A 228 14.47 7.79 9.32
CA ARG A 228 13.11 8.13 9.74
C ARG A 228 12.63 9.36 9.02
N TYR A 229 11.43 9.27 8.48
CA TYR A 229 10.74 10.37 7.82
C TYR A 229 9.48 10.69 8.61
N TYR A 230 9.31 11.95 8.95
CA TYR A 230 8.11 12.49 9.58
C TYR A 230 7.35 13.31 8.53
N GLY A 231 6.05 13.19 8.52
CA GLY A 231 5.21 13.96 7.60
C GLY A 231 3.74 13.65 7.78
N PRO A 232 2.88 14.32 7.01
CA PRO A 232 1.44 14.14 7.13
C PRO A 232 1.03 12.69 6.83
N PRO A 233 -0.11 12.24 7.34
CA PRO A 233 -0.71 10.98 6.96
C PRO A 233 -0.83 10.82 5.44
N LYS A 234 -0.99 9.57 4.98
CA LYS A 234 -1.01 9.26 3.54
C LYS A 234 -2.13 9.98 2.78
N THR A 235 -3.25 10.25 3.45
CA THR A 235 -4.43 10.93 2.87
C THR A 235 -4.88 12.06 3.78
N ALA A 236 -5.58 13.04 3.24
CA ALA A 236 -6.17 14.14 4.01
C ALA A 236 -7.07 13.63 5.16
N ALA A 237 -7.84 12.56 4.93
CA ALA A 237 -8.64 11.92 5.96
C ALA A 237 -7.82 11.35 7.14
N GLY A 238 -6.51 11.14 6.95
CA GLY A 238 -5.62 10.71 8.02
C GLY A 238 -5.34 11.81 9.05
N VAL A 239 -5.39 13.09 8.65
CA VAL A 239 -5.33 14.23 9.57
C VAL A 239 -6.69 14.36 10.25
N ARG A 240 -6.74 14.12 11.55
CA ARG A 240 -7.99 14.02 12.29
C ARG A 240 -7.80 14.26 13.78
N SER A 241 -8.89 14.61 14.45
CA SER A 241 -8.98 14.68 15.90
C SER A 241 -9.83 13.50 16.39
N VAL A 242 -9.28 12.71 17.31
CA VAL A 242 -9.94 11.51 17.87
C VAL A 242 -10.30 11.75 19.31
N ALA A 243 -11.58 11.53 19.68
CA ALA A 243 -12.02 11.58 21.07
C ALA A 243 -11.37 10.43 21.87
N LEU A 244 -10.75 10.77 22.99
CA LEU A 244 -10.19 9.85 23.96
C LEU A 244 -11.33 9.27 24.80
N PRO A 245 -11.50 7.94 24.87
CA PRO A 245 -12.49 7.35 25.76
C PRO A 245 -12.22 7.75 27.23
N PRO A 246 -13.23 8.11 28.02
CA PRO A 246 -13.06 8.59 29.40
C PRO A 246 -12.23 7.66 30.30
N HIS A 247 -12.39 6.34 30.15
CA HIS A 247 -11.64 5.35 30.92
C HIS A 247 -10.13 5.33 30.64
N LEU A 248 -9.67 5.99 29.55
CA LEU A 248 -8.23 6.09 29.22
C LEU A 248 -7.59 7.40 29.70
N VAL A 249 -8.36 8.36 30.21
CA VAL A 249 -7.81 9.67 30.61
C VAL A 249 -6.73 9.49 31.68
N ALA A 250 -7.03 8.77 32.76
CA ALA A 250 -6.08 8.48 33.83
C ALA A 250 -4.83 7.72 33.34
N GLU A 251 -4.98 6.79 32.40
CA GLU A 251 -3.85 6.07 31.78
C GLU A 251 -2.93 7.01 30.98
N VAL A 252 -3.52 7.96 30.26
CA VAL A 252 -2.76 8.96 29.50
C VAL A 252 -2.04 9.93 30.45
N GLU A 253 -2.70 10.41 31.50
CA GLU A 253 -2.08 11.28 32.53
C GLU A 253 -0.90 10.60 33.21
N GLN A 254 -1.07 9.35 33.63
CA GLN A 254 -0.02 8.55 34.22
C GLN A 254 1.16 8.38 33.26
N HIS A 255 0.86 8.09 31.99
CA HIS A 255 1.90 7.93 30.97
C HIS A 255 2.68 9.24 30.73
N LEU A 256 1.97 10.36 30.61
CA LEU A 256 2.58 11.70 30.44
C LEU A 256 3.48 12.07 31.60
N SER A 257 3.07 11.73 32.83
CA SER A 257 3.86 12.00 34.04
C SER A 257 5.09 11.10 34.17
N ALA A 258 4.94 9.80 33.86
CA ALA A 258 5.97 8.80 34.11
C ALA A 258 7.04 8.69 33.00
N TRP A 259 6.66 8.95 31.75
CA TRP A 259 7.48 8.58 30.59
C TRP A 259 7.75 9.69 29.58
N VAL A 260 7.02 10.82 29.67
CA VAL A 260 7.12 11.89 28.66
C VAL A 260 7.76 13.13 29.25
N PRO A 261 8.83 13.64 28.65
CA PRO A 261 9.44 14.91 29.07
C PRO A 261 8.43 16.06 29.03
N PRO A 262 8.65 17.14 29.83
CA PRO A 262 7.69 18.24 29.95
C PRO A 262 7.56 19.12 28.69
N GLU A 263 8.53 19.04 27.78
CA GLU A 263 8.55 19.82 26.54
C GLU A 263 7.35 19.49 25.67
N LEU A 264 6.72 20.51 25.11
CA LEU A 264 5.49 20.36 24.31
C LEU A 264 5.70 19.50 23.06
N ASP A 265 6.86 19.55 22.46
CA ASP A 265 7.24 18.79 21.26
C ASP A 265 7.80 17.39 21.57
N ALA A 266 7.89 17.01 22.86
CA ALA A 266 8.37 15.69 23.27
C ALA A 266 7.50 14.56 22.67
N PHE A 267 8.16 13.51 22.18
CA PHE A 267 7.44 12.31 21.71
C PHE A 267 6.76 11.59 22.87
N LEU A 268 5.51 11.16 22.64
CA LEU A 268 4.75 10.40 23.63
C LEU A 268 5.39 9.04 23.92
N PHE A 269 6.01 8.44 22.92
CA PHE A 269 6.61 7.12 23.03
C PHE A 269 8.10 7.17 22.68
N THR A 270 8.92 6.88 23.68
CA THR A 270 10.38 6.90 23.59
C THR A 270 10.97 5.50 23.82
N GLY A 271 12.18 5.31 23.32
CA GLY A 271 12.98 4.12 23.60
C GLY A 271 13.59 4.13 25.01
N PRO A 272 14.29 3.05 25.41
CA PRO A 272 14.86 2.93 26.76
C PRO A 272 15.80 4.07 27.20
N LYS A 273 16.42 4.77 26.24
CA LYS A 273 17.35 5.88 26.49
C LYS A 273 16.72 7.25 26.18
N THR A 274 15.41 7.40 26.35
CA THR A 274 14.62 8.60 25.98
C THR A 274 14.73 9.03 24.51
N ALA A 275 15.50 8.31 23.72
CA ALA A 275 15.58 8.52 22.28
C ALA A 275 14.27 8.13 21.58
N SER A 276 14.04 8.67 20.39
CA SER A 276 12.90 8.27 19.55
C SER A 276 12.83 6.74 19.41
N LEU A 277 11.68 6.15 19.73
CA LEU A 277 11.46 4.70 19.76
C LEU A 277 11.72 4.09 18.37
N ARG A 278 12.64 3.13 18.27
CA ARG A 278 12.85 2.37 17.04
C ARG A 278 11.72 1.35 16.86
N ARG A 279 11.29 1.17 15.61
CA ARG A 279 10.27 0.17 15.29
C ARG A 279 10.69 -1.23 15.73
N ALA A 280 11.92 -1.65 15.44
CA ALA A 280 12.44 -2.97 15.84
C ALA A 280 12.41 -3.19 17.36
N THR A 281 12.69 -2.15 18.16
CA THR A 281 12.59 -2.22 19.62
C THR A 281 11.15 -2.46 20.07
N PHE A 282 10.21 -1.73 19.47
CA PHE A 282 8.79 -1.95 19.74
C PHE A 282 8.29 -3.31 19.27
N ASP A 283 8.66 -3.75 18.08
CA ASP A 283 8.29 -5.06 17.53
C ASP A 283 8.80 -6.21 18.45
N THR A 284 9.99 -6.05 19.04
CA THR A 284 10.53 -7.02 20.01
C THR A 284 9.68 -7.07 21.29
N ALA A 285 9.34 -5.90 21.86
CA ALA A 285 8.49 -5.82 23.05
C ALA A 285 7.08 -6.38 22.77
N TRP A 286 6.49 -6.03 21.63
CA TRP A 286 5.21 -6.54 21.18
C TRP A 286 5.20 -8.06 21.03
N ASN A 287 6.19 -8.62 20.32
CA ASN A 287 6.29 -10.08 20.11
C ASN A 287 6.40 -10.83 21.43
N ARG A 288 7.21 -10.32 22.38
CA ARG A 288 7.33 -10.91 23.72
C ARG A 288 6.00 -10.88 24.47
N ALA A 289 5.30 -9.73 24.44
CA ALA A 289 4.02 -9.57 25.14
C ALA A 289 2.94 -10.51 24.59
N ARG A 290 2.77 -10.57 23.27
CA ARG A 290 1.75 -11.43 22.64
C ARG A 290 1.99 -12.91 22.91
N SER A 291 3.26 -13.36 22.85
CA SER A 291 3.62 -14.74 23.19
C SER A 291 3.40 -15.07 24.66
N ALA A 292 3.68 -14.14 25.58
CA ALA A 292 3.44 -14.32 27.01
C ALA A 292 1.95 -14.54 27.36
N VAL A 293 1.03 -14.02 26.53
CA VAL A 293 -0.42 -14.17 26.74
C VAL A 293 -1.08 -15.16 25.77
N GLY A 294 -0.29 -15.86 24.94
CA GLY A 294 -0.78 -16.88 23.99
C GLY A 294 -1.54 -16.30 22.78
N LEU A 295 -1.23 -15.09 22.36
CA LEU A 295 -1.87 -14.38 21.24
C LEU A 295 -0.91 -14.18 20.05
N ASP A 296 -0.09 -15.19 19.75
CA ASP A 296 0.94 -15.13 18.71
C ASP A 296 0.40 -14.85 17.30
N HIS A 297 -0.86 -15.16 17.06
CA HIS A 297 -1.55 -14.90 15.79
C HIS A 297 -1.87 -13.42 15.56
N LEU A 298 -1.87 -12.57 16.62
CA LEU A 298 -2.16 -11.14 16.51
C LEU A 298 -0.93 -10.35 16.04
N HIS A 299 -1.17 -9.44 15.12
CA HIS A 299 -0.21 -8.38 14.75
C HIS A 299 -0.65 -7.06 15.41
N PHE A 300 0.27 -6.16 15.66
CA PHE A 300 -0.07 -4.88 16.29
C PHE A 300 -1.16 -4.10 15.53
N HIS A 301 -1.20 -4.20 14.20
CA HIS A 301 -2.23 -3.53 13.39
C HIS A 301 -3.64 -4.14 13.60
N ASP A 302 -3.75 -5.36 14.08
CA ASP A 302 -5.02 -6.02 14.35
C ASP A 302 -5.74 -5.41 15.56
N LEU A 303 -5.01 -4.72 16.45
CA LEU A 303 -5.60 -3.91 17.51
C LEU A 303 -6.47 -2.77 16.96
N ARG A 304 -6.03 -2.12 15.90
CA ARG A 304 -6.84 -1.12 15.22
C ARG A 304 -8.05 -1.74 14.50
N HIS A 305 -7.93 -2.95 13.95
CA HIS A 305 -9.07 -3.70 13.43
C HIS A 305 -10.07 -4.00 14.56
N THR A 306 -9.58 -4.49 15.70
CA THR A 306 -10.36 -4.69 16.91
C THR A 306 -11.13 -3.43 17.32
N GLY A 307 -10.43 -2.29 17.42
CA GLY A 307 -11.04 -1.02 17.78
C GLY A 307 -12.11 -0.54 16.79
N ASN A 308 -11.93 -0.82 15.50
CA ASN A 308 -12.94 -0.47 14.49
C ASN A 308 -14.18 -1.37 14.59
N THR A 309 -13.98 -2.67 14.84
CA THR A 309 -15.08 -3.62 15.11
C THR A 309 -15.86 -3.21 16.37
N LEU A 310 -15.17 -2.87 17.46
CA LEU A 310 -15.79 -2.37 18.70
C LEU A 310 -16.53 -1.05 18.45
N ALA A 311 -15.97 -0.12 17.70
CA ALA A 311 -16.66 1.12 17.35
C ALA A 311 -17.90 0.87 16.47
N ALA A 312 -17.84 -0.06 15.54
CA ALA A 312 -18.99 -0.45 14.72
C ALA A 312 -20.11 -1.09 15.56
N SER A 313 -19.77 -1.88 16.57
CA SER A 313 -20.76 -2.52 17.46
C SER A 313 -21.56 -1.50 18.31
N THR A 314 -21.03 -0.27 18.55
CA THR A 314 -21.77 0.79 19.23
C THR A 314 -22.90 1.39 18.38
N GLY A 315 -22.94 1.08 17.09
CA GLY A 315 -23.92 1.64 16.17
C GLY A 315 -23.43 2.83 15.37
N ALA A 316 -22.13 3.11 15.39
CA ALA A 316 -21.54 4.17 14.61
C ALA A 316 -21.81 3.97 13.12
N SER A 317 -22.20 5.06 12.44
CA SER A 317 -22.38 5.08 10.99
C SER A 317 -21.06 4.87 10.26
N THR A 318 -21.12 4.46 9.00
CA THR A 318 -19.93 4.33 8.13
C THR A 318 -19.12 5.63 8.10
N LYS A 319 -19.78 6.79 8.06
CA LYS A 319 -19.14 8.10 8.03
C LYS A 319 -18.38 8.41 9.32
N GLU A 320 -18.96 8.09 10.47
CA GLU A 320 -18.30 8.25 11.78
C GLU A 320 -17.11 7.32 11.94
N LEU A 321 -17.25 6.06 11.53
CA LEU A 321 -16.12 5.11 11.49
C LEU A 321 -14.98 5.61 10.57
N MET A 322 -15.33 6.10 9.38
CA MET A 322 -14.34 6.68 8.47
C MET A 322 -13.62 7.87 9.10
N ALA A 323 -14.34 8.80 9.71
CA ALA A 323 -13.78 9.97 10.37
C ALA A 323 -12.85 9.57 11.54
N ARG A 324 -13.33 8.71 12.44
CA ARG A 324 -12.56 8.23 13.60
C ARG A 324 -11.28 7.51 13.21
N MET A 325 -11.36 6.64 12.20
CA MET A 325 -10.23 5.82 11.75
C MET A 325 -9.35 6.51 10.70
N GLY A 326 -9.78 7.62 10.12
CA GLY A 326 -9.06 8.26 9.01
C GLY A 326 -9.02 7.36 7.76
N HIS A 327 -10.15 6.80 7.37
CA HIS A 327 -10.31 6.01 6.15
C HIS A 327 -10.70 6.92 4.99
N ALA A 328 -9.98 6.83 3.88
CA ALA A 328 -10.27 7.61 2.67
C ALA A 328 -11.37 6.98 1.80
N SER A 329 -11.78 5.74 2.06
CA SER A 329 -12.82 5.05 1.29
C SER A 329 -13.81 4.31 2.20
N ALA A 330 -15.08 4.32 1.80
CA ALA A 330 -16.15 3.59 2.50
C ALA A 330 -15.89 2.07 2.55
N ARG A 331 -15.26 1.50 1.51
CA ARG A 331 -14.94 0.06 1.46
C ARG A 331 -14.13 -0.39 2.69
N ALA A 332 -13.20 0.45 3.17
CA ALA A 332 -12.38 0.13 4.35
C ALA A 332 -13.20 0.16 5.66
N ALA A 333 -14.27 0.91 5.74
CA ALA A 333 -15.16 0.96 6.90
C ALA A 333 -16.26 -0.12 6.84
N LEU A 334 -16.78 -0.45 5.65
CA LEU A 334 -17.82 -1.44 5.43
C LEU A 334 -17.41 -2.87 5.81
N ILE A 335 -16.11 -3.18 5.78
CA ILE A 335 -15.59 -4.49 6.22
C ILE A 335 -16.03 -4.83 7.67
N TYR A 336 -16.28 -3.81 8.50
CA TYR A 336 -16.62 -3.95 9.91
C TYR A 336 -18.12 -3.83 10.21
N GLN A 337 -18.94 -3.56 9.20
CA GLN A 337 -20.39 -3.44 9.33
C GLN A 337 -21.04 -4.71 8.79
N HIS A 338 -21.14 -5.72 9.65
CA HIS A 338 -21.91 -6.92 9.35
C HIS A 338 -23.36 -6.68 9.75
N ALA A 339 -24.28 -6.92 8.82
CA ALA A 339 -25.70 -7.04 9.15
C ALA A 339 -25.88 -8.36 9.91
N SER A 340 -26.38 -8.29 11.16
CA SER A 340 -26.75 -9.45 11.94
C SER A 340 -28.22 -9.31 12.35
N GLU A 341 -28.92 -10.42 12.56
CA GLU A 341 -30.29 -10.43 13.06
C GLU A 341 -30.40 -9.72 14.41
N ASP A 342 -29.41 -9.90 15.29
CA ASP A 342 -29.33 -9.18 16.58
C ASP A 342 -29.27 -7.66 16.36
N ARG A 343 -28.61 -7.20 15.30
CA ARG A 343 -28.53 -5.78 15.01
C ARG A 343 -29.84 -5.19 14.51
N ASP A 344 -30.58 -5.92 13.69
CA ASP A 344 -31.92 -5.52 13.26
C ASP A 344 -32.88 -5.40 14.43
N ALA A 345 -32.86 -6.34 15.37
CA ALA A 345 -33.64 -6.28 16.60
C ALA A 345 -33.31 -5.03 17.44
N VAL A 346 -32.03 -4.65 17.55
CA VAL A 346 -31.60 -3.42 18.26
C VAL A 346 -32.13 -2.18 17.56
N ILE A 347 -32.13 -2.16 16.22
CA ILE A 347 -32.66 -1.03 15.43
C ILE A 347 -34.16 -0.91 15.66
N ALA A 348 -34.91 -2.01 15.60
CA ALA A 348 -36.34 -2.03 15.85
C ALA A 348 -36.70 -1.54 17.27
N ALA A 349 -35.97 -1.99 18.30
CA ALA A 349 -36.16 -1.53 19.66
C ALA A 349 -35.89 -0.01 19.81
N LYS A 350 -34.85 0.52 19.20
CA LYS A 350 -34.57 1.96 19.23
C LYS A 350 -35.63 2.79 18.50
N LEU A 351 -36.16 2.30 17.37
CA LEU A 351 -37.25 2.97 16.65
C LEU A 351 -38.52 3.03 17.56
N SER A 352 -38.86 1.95 18.28
CA SER A 352 -39.96 1.93 19.23
C SER A 352 -39.76 2.95 20.34
N ALA A 353 -38.55 3.00 20.93
CA ALA A 353 -38.25 3.97 22.01
C ALA A 353 -38.35 5.42 21.51
N LEU A 354 -37.85 5.75 20.33
CA LEU A 354 -37.96 7.08 19.72
C LEU A 354 -39.44 7.46 19.48
N THR A 355 -40.27 6.51 19.06
CA THR A 355 -41.68 6.73 18.82
C THR A 355 -42.41 7.02 20.14
N GLU A 356 -42.13 6.24 21.19
CA GLU A 356 -42.72 6.45 22.51
C GLU A 356 -42.35 7.79 23.13
N GLU A 357 -41.07 8.20 22.98
CA GLU A 357 -40.60 9.49 23.48
C GLU A 357 -41.25 10.66 22.73
N ALA A 358 -41.37 10.59 21.43
CA ALA A 358 -42.03 11.60 20.62
C ALA A 358 -43.51 11.74 20.95
N LEU A 359 -44.21 10.61 21.20
CA LEU A 359 -45.61 10.62 21.56
C LEU A 359 -45.86 11.18 23.00
N LYS A 360 -44.93 10.93 23.94
CA LYS A 360 -44.99 11.52 25.30
C LYS A 360 -44.78 13.02 25.27
N GLY A 361 -43.85 13.54 24.47
CA GLY A 361 -43.57 14.96 24.31
C GLY A 361 -44.66 15.75 23.56
N SER A 362 -45.59 15.06 22.86
CA SER A 362 -46.71 15.67 22.16
C SER A 362 -48.00 15.75 23.01
N VAL A 363 -47.97 15.28 24.24
CA VAL A 363 -49.15 15.21 25.19
C VAL A 363 -49.05 16.26 26.30
N GLU A 364 -48.01 17.10 26.35
CA GLU A 364 -48.02 18.26 27.25
C GLU A 364 -48.71 19.44 26.56
N PRO A 365 -49.82 19.97 27.15
CA PRO A 365 -50.61 21.05 26.57
C PRO A 365 -49.93 22.41 26.67
#